data_e22bbb2ba0ddbe0b644135f29622ccab
#
_entry.id   e22bbb2ba0ddbe0b644135f29622ccab
#
_cell.length_a   1.000
_cell.length_b   1.000
_cell.length_c   1.000
_cell.angle_alpha   90.00
_cell.angle_beta   90.00
_cell.angle_gamma   90.00
#
_symmetry.space_group_name_H-M   'P 1'
#
loop_
_entity.id
_entity.type
_entity.pdbx_description
1 polymer ?
#
loop_
_entity_poly.entity_id
_entity_poly.type
_entity_poly.pdbx_seq_one_letter_code
_entity_poly.pdbx_strand_id
1 'polypeptide(L)'
;MKKCIALLCAVLLAFGTVFTSSLLAAGDISEALLEGAAASYADGYLYVGEKLTASDVAALFDGNASVSGVGRNEYAGTGAIVSVDGQTAELVVRGDLNGDGCKTASDYLLLKRAVLGLSAPEGAVGQAACVTGGSTPKPSDYLTLKKEILFPMEKQDYNGTKLAYVPLDDRPVNVDRVIYLAESGGFEVLMPDADLYSTKLDGNGTNSNGTTLGDPAALTAWLREADKECDYFVISLDQLLSGGLVGSRYLSNTDLTKEYEIIDFLVELCGNNTVYVFDTVMRLASTVNYNGLQQEEYNLFRAYGAEPRATLSGSALTIENIVAGYKNGTDGRPISTSLSEVKINSYLASRERKLRLIDRLLRNGGDKLAYLFVGVDDSTPGNTIQTNEISYIRSLLGEQATLYAGTDELGMMGVARLASDLAPRQVTARTLYYGGGADKPADDFDIETLRENLEKHLGSVDVAVETTAKGDADFDILVLTRTSSAQAAVHSLVDKLQKNIDAHIPTVVIDASSGSSRVLAQKLVDEQIPLTMLLGYSSWNTVGNAIGIAVAQGVVRYDYLQFSKTVTAASDAGFIKGAAFAYLKDIAYIIEKGRYLDPWQSSAQLQAQLMSGTLGGDAL
;
A
#
# COMPACT_ATOMS: atom_id res chain seq x y z
N MET A 1 16.50 23.97 3.07
CA MET A 1 15.74 24.49 1.90
C MET A 1 16.50 24.31 0.58
N LYS A 2 17.62 25.00 0.33
CA LYS A 2 18.37 24.83 -0.95
C LYS A 2 18.80 23.38 -1.27
N LYS A 3 19.10 22.54 -0.28
CA LYS A 3 19.51 21.15 -0.49
C LYS A 3 18.33 20.19 -0.77
N CYS A 4 17.17 20.38 -0.13
CA CYS A 4 15.98 19.54 -0.39
C CYS A 4 15.37 19.85 -1.77
N ILE A 5 15.35 21.11 -2.17
CA ILE A 5 14.90 21.53 -3.51
C ILE A 5 15.89 21.05 -4.58
N ALA A 6 17.20 21.04 -4.28
CA ALA A 6 18.21 20.49 -5.20
C ALA A 6 18.04 18.98 -5.40
N LEU A 7 17.61 18.22 -4.38
CA LEU A 7 17.37 16.78 -4.50
C LEU A 7 16.08 16.49 -5.28
N LEU A 8 15.00 17.25 -5.05
CA LEU A 8 13.77 17.16 -5.84
C LEU A 8 13.98 17.59 -7.29
N CYS A 9 14.73 18.69 -7.51
CA CYS A 9 15.13 19.12 -8.86
C CYS A 9 16.11 18.13 -9.50
N ALA A 10 16.99 17.45 -8.74
CA ALA A 10 17.86 16.44 -9.28
C ALA A 10 17.10 15.19 -9.73
N VAL A 11 16.07 14.76 -8.99
CA VAL A 11 15.18 13.66 -9.40
C VAL A 11 14.33 14.07 -10.61
N LEU A 12 13.78 15.27 -10.65
CA LEU A 12 13.02 15.79 -11.79
C LEU A 12 13.90 16.18 -12.98
N LEU A 13 15.15 16.66 -12.77
CA LEU A 13 16.12 16.94 -13.82
C LEU A 13 16.79 15.68 -14.36
N ALA A 14 16.96 14.62 -13.55
CA ALA A 14 17.39 13.33 -14.07
C ALA A 14 16.38 12.76 -15.07
N PHE A 15 15.06 13.00 -14.87
CA PHE A 15 14.03 12.64 -15.85
C PHE A 15 13.92 13.63 -17.03
N GLY A 16 14.24 14.92 -16.83
CA GLY A 16 14.23 15.92 -17.92
C GLY A 16 15.48 15.90 -18.79
N THR A 17 16.60 15.39 -18.30
CA THR A 17 17.86 15.32 -19.09
C THR A 17 18.05 14.03 -19.86
N VAL A 18 17.29 12.97 -19.57
CA VAL A 18 17.29 11.76 -20.40
C VAL A 18 16.61 12.02 -21.76
N PHE A 19 15.77 13.06 -21.87
CA PHE A 19 15.13 13.41 -23.16
C PHE A 19 15.82 14.50 -23.99
N THR A 20 16.94 15.11 -23.56
CA THR A 20 17.56 16.22 -24.31
C THR A 20 19.07 16.16 -24.50
N SER A 21 19.73 15.04 -24.20
CA SER A 21 21.15 14.87 -24.54
C SER A 21 21.40 13.76 -25.57
N SER A 22 20.63 13.76 -26.65
CA SER A 22 21.05 13.07 -27.89
C SER A 22 22.05 13.95 -28.65
N LEU A 23 23.29 13.91 -28.25
CA LEU A 23 24.41 14.34 -29.07
C LEU A 23 25.51 13.26 -29.03
N LEU A 24 25.47 12.37 -30.06
CA LEU A 24 26.60 11.68 -30.63
C LEU A 24 27.57 10.97 -29.64
N ALA A 25 27.06 9.95 -28.94
CA ALA A 25 27.82 8.74 -28.71
C ALA A 25 27.25 7.67 -29.65
N ALA A 26 28.06 6.79 -30.22
CA ALA A 26 27.59 5.64 -30.99
C ALA A 26 26.50 4.96 -30.14
N GLY A 27 25.28 4.87 -30.67
CA GLY A 27 24.12 4.34 -29.92
C GLY A 27 24.47 2.98 -29.34
N ASP A 28 23.98 2.70 -28.16
CA ASP A 28 24.12 1.36 -27.60
C ASP A 28 22.86 0.52 -27.91
N ILE A 29 22.94 -0.79 -27.71
CA ILE A 29 21.87 -1.73 -28.03
C ILE A 29 20.57 -1.42 -27.28
N SER A 30 20.62 -0.62 -26.19
CA SER A 30 19.46 -0.25 -25.38
C SER A 30 18.49 0.68 -26.12
N GLU A 31 18.97 1.47 -27.08
CA GLU A 31 18.11 2.36 -27.86
C GLU A 31 17.16 1.60 -28.81
N ALA A 32 17.53 0.36 -29.16
CA ALA A 32 16.73 -0.51 -30.01
C ALA A 32 15.81 -1.46 -29.21
N LEU A 33 15.87 -1.48 -27.87
CA LEU A 33 14.95 -2.28 -27.05
C LEU A 33 13.52 -1.74 -27.19
N LEU A 34 12.58 -2.64 -27.45
CA LEU A 34 11.16 -2.29 -27.51
C LEU A 34 10.66 -1.80 -26.14
N GLU A 35 9.76 -0.84 -26.15
CA GLU A 35 9.12 -0.37 -24.92
C GLU A 35 8.37 -1.53 -24.26
N GLY A 36 8.64 -1.78 -22.97
CA GLY A 36 8.07 -2.91 -22.23
C GLY A 36 8.74 -4.26 -22.48
N ALA A 37 9.87 -4.32 -23.21
CA ALA A 37 10.63 -5.55 -23.37
C ALA A 37 11.08 -6.11 -21.99
N ALA A 38 10.95 -7.44 -21.81
CA ALA A 38 11.39 -8.14 -20.61
C ALA A 38 12.92 -8.31 -20.58
N ALA A 39 13.65 -7.22 -20.77
CA ALA A 39 15.10 -7.16 -20.81
C ALA A 39 15.61 -5.83 -20.24
N SER A 40 16.85 -5.82 -19.75
CA SER A 40 17.53 -4.61 -19.35
C SER A 40 18.98 -4.61 -19.82
N TYR A 41 19.49 -3.44 -20.20
CA TYR A 41 20.87 -3.29 -20.63
C TYR A 41 21.65 -2.46 -19.63
N ALA A 42 22.78 -2.98 -19.17
CA ALA A 42 23.69 -2.28 -18.26
C ALA A 42 25.12 -2.77 -18.44
N ASP A 43 26.09 -1.86 -18.41
CA ASP A 43 27.53 -2.13 -18.41
C ASP A 43 28.02 -3.04 -19.56
N GLY A 44 27.38 -2.97 -20.74
CA GLY A 44 27.72 -3.79 -21.90
C GLY A 44 27.02 -5.15 -21.94
N TYR A 45 26.17 -5.45 -20.97
CA TYR A 45 25.43 -6.71 -20.86
C TYR A 45 23.94 -6.50 -21.08
N LEU A 46 23.33 -7.47 -21.79
CA LEU A 46 21.88 -7.58 -21.94
C LEU A 46 21.35 -8.65 -20.98
N TYR A 47 20.60 -8.24 -19.98
CA TYR A 47 19.96 -9.13 -19.00
C TYR A 47 18.59 -9.56 -19.49
N VAL A 48 18.34 -10.88 -19.53
CA VAL A 48 17.06 -11.47 -19.94
C VAL A 48 16.66 -12.63 -19.02
N GLY A 49 15.41 -13.10 -19.17
CA GLY A 49 14.91 -14.30 -18.52
C GLY A 49 15.51 -15.60 -19.06
N GLU A 50 15.31 -16.72 -18.36
CA GLU A 50 15.71 -18.05 -18.83
C GLU A 50 14.77 -18.60 -19.91
N LYS A 51 15.24 -19.63 -20.64
CA LYS A 51 14.47 -20.39 -21.64
C LYS A 51 13.95 -19.57 -22.83
N LEU A 52 14.63 -18.49 -23.16
CA LEU A 52 14.37 -17.74 -24.38
C LEU A 52 15.19 -18.32 -25.54
N THR A 53 14.54 -18.55 -26.68
CA THR A 53 15.24 -18.92 -27.91
C THR A 53 15.95 -17.70 -28.52
N ALA A 54 16.84 -17.93 -29.48
CA ALA A 54 17.46 -16.84 -30.24
C ALA A 54 16.42 -15.91 -30.89
N SER A 55 15.30 -16.48 -31.35
CA SER A 55 14.18 -15.72 -31.92
C SER A 55 13.46 -14.87 -30.88
N ASP A 56 13.26 -15.39 -29.67
CA ASP A 56 12.59 -14.66 -28.58
C ASP A 56 13.46 -13.46 -28.15
N VAL A 57 14.76 -13.65 -28.03
CA VAL A 57 15.69 -12.56 -27.70
C VAL A 57 15.75 -11.52 -28.83
N ALA A 58 15.78 -11.96 -30.09
CA ALA A 58 15.77 -11.04 -31.22
C ALA A 58 14.47 -10.21 -31.30
N ALA A 59 13.34 -10.80 -30.90
CA ALA A 59 12.03 -10.12 -30.87
C ALA A 59 11.93 -9.03 -29.78
N LEU A 60 12.90 -8.89 -28.89
CA LEU A 60 12.95 -7.80 -27.89
C LEU A 60 13.36 -6.45 -28.48
N PHE A 61 13.77 -6.39 -29.75
CA PHE A 61 14.33 -5.22 -30.39
C PHE A 61 13.54 -4.75 -31.59
N ASP A 62 13.50 -3.45 -31.79
CA ASP A 62 13.07 -2.83 -33.04
C ASP A 62 14.31 -2.72 -33.95
N GLY A 63 14.35 -3.54 -35.03
CA GLY A 63 15.49 -3.59 -35.95
C GLY A 63 15.93 -5.00 -36.30
N ASN A 64 17.08 -5.10 -37.00
CA ASN A 64 17.66 -6.39 -37.38
C ASN A 64 18.51 -6.96 -36.24
N ALA A 65 17.85 -7.69 -35.35
CA ALA A 65 18.54 -8.37 -34.26
C ALA A 65 18.89 -9.82 -34.61
N SER A 66 20.06 -10.28 -34.16
CA SER A 66 20.52 -11.67 -34.28
C SER A 66 21.24 -12.11 -33.01
N VAL A 67 21.17 -13.39 -32.70
CA VAL A 67 21.81 -13.98 -31.53
C VAL A 67 22.72 -15.12 -32.00
N SER A 68 23.97 -15.12 -31.53
CA SER A 68 24.96 -16.18 -31.78
C SER A 68 25.47 -16.77 -30.48
N GLY A 69 26.01 -18.00 -30.51
CA GLY A 69 26.45 -18.70 -29.32
C GLY A 69 25.31 -19.33 -28.51
N VAL A 70 24.31 -19.85 -29.23
CA VAL A 70 23.13 -20.51 -28.61
C VAL A 70 23.54 -21.84 -27.95
N GLY A 71 23.02 -22.11 -26.76
CA GLY A 71 23.31 -23.29 -25.96
C GLY A 71 22.76 -24.60 -26.54
N ARG A 72 23.10 -25.73 -25.89
CA ARG A 72 22.75 -27.08 -26.35
C ARG A 72 21.23 -27.33 -26.44
N ASN A 73 20.42 -26.59 -25.70
CA ASN A 73 18.96 -26.73 -25.65
C ASN A 73 18.26 -25.75 -26.61
N GLU A 74 18.99 -25.12 -27.53
CA GLU A 74 18.49 -24.09 -28.44
C GLU A 74 18.03 -22.79 -27.73
N TYR A 75 18.30 -22.64 -26.44
CA TYR A 75 18.08 -21.42 -25.70
C TYR A 75 19.32 -20.51 -25.75
N ALA A 76 19.06 -19.21 -25.80
CA ALA A 76 20.11 -18.21 -25.68
C ALA A 76 20.53 -18.08 -24.21
N GLY A 77 21.74 -18.46 -23.88
CA GLY A 77 22.27 -18.46 -22.52
C GLY A 77 23.32 -17.39 -22.27
N THR A 78 23.79 -17.35 -21.04
CA THR A 78 24.85 -16.43 -20.61
C THR A 78 26.10 -16.59 -21.48
N GLY A 79 26.61 -15.46 -21.99
CA GLY A 79 27.77 -15.42 -22.91
C GLY A 79 27.39 -15.48 -24.40
N ALA A 80 26.10 -15.67 -24.75
CA ALA A 80 25.66 -15.49 -26.14
C ALA A 80 25.83 -14.02 -26.56
N ILE A 81 26.07 -13.78 -27.83
CA ILE A 81 26.24 -12.43 -28.37
C ILE A 81 24.95 -12.01 -29.10
N VAL A 82 24.36 -10.93 -28.66
CA VAL A 82 23.25 -10.26 -29.33
C VAL A 82 23.82 -9.14 -30.21
N SER A 83 23.43 -9.10 -31.47
CA SER A 83 23.80 -8.05 -32.41
C SER A 83 22.54 -7.38 -32.94
N VAL A 84 22.47 -6.05 -32.84
CA VAL A 84 21.38 -5.23 -33.37
C VAL A 84 21.99 -4.08 -34.16
N ASP A 85 21.67 -4.00 -35.44
CA ASP A 85 22.17 -2.95 -36.38
C ASP A 85 23.68 -2.71 -36.29
N GLY A 86 24.45 -3.80 -36.06
CA GLY A 86 25.91 -3.78 -36.00
C GLY A 86 26.51 -3.46 -34.63
N GLN A 87 25.71 -3.21 -33.65
CA GLN A 87 26.13 -3.11 -32.25
C GLN A 87 25.92 -4.45 -31.53
N THR A 88 26.76 -4.74 -30.55
CA THR A 88 26.73 -6.04 -29.84
C THR A 88 26.69 -5.88 -28.33
N ALA A 89 26.00 -6.81 -27.68
CA ALA A 89 26.05 -6.99 -26.25
C ALA A 89 26.18 -8.47 -25.90
N GLU A 90 26.81 -8.74 -24.77
CA GLU A 90 26.88 -10.09 -24.19
C GLU A 90 25.62 -10.37 -23.36
N LEU A 91 24.98 -11.51 -23.60
CA LEU A 91 23.76 -11.91 -22.89
C LEU A 91 24.08 -12.41 -21.49
N VAL A 92 23.25 -12.05 -20.54
CA VAL A 92 23.29 -12.55 -19.16
C VAL A 92 21.92 -13.06 -18.76
N VAL A 93 21.85 -14.34 -18.42
CA VAL A 93 20.73 -14.95 -17.72
C VAL A 93 21.18 -15.16 -16.28
N ARG A 94 20.62 -14.37 -15.33
CA ARG A 94 21.03 -14.48 -13.92
C ARG A 94 20.78 -15.89 -13.40
N GLY A 95 21.81 -16.54 -12.87
CA GLY A 95 21.76 -17.91 -12.39
C GLY A 95 22.10 -18.98 -13.43
N ASP A 96 22.30 -18.65 -14.69
CA ASP A 96 22.82 -19.54 -15.74
C ASP A 96 24.34 -19.34 -15.85
N LEU A 97 25.11 -20.16 -15.16
CA LEU A 97 26.57 -20.07 -15.13
C LEU A 97 27.24 -20.98 -16.16
N ASN A 98 26.51 -21.95 -16.72
CA ASN A 98 27.04 -22.85 -17.75
C ASN A 98 26.71 -22.38 -19.17
N GLY A 99 25.90 -21.33 -19.34
CA GLY A 99 25.54 -20.72 -20.61
C GLY A 99 24.54 -21.54 -21.45
N ASP A 100 23.77 -22.44 -20.85
CA ASP A 100 22.79 -23.25 -21.58
C ASP A 100 21.40 -22.60 -21.67
N GLY A 101 21.23 -21.41 -21.10
CA GLY A 101 19.98 -20.64 -21.08
C GLY A 101 18.95 -21.11 -20.06
N CYS A 102 19.32 -22.01 -19.16
CA CYS A 102 18.47 -22.56 -18.12
C CYS A 102 19.12 -22.47 -16.75
N LYS A 103 18.32 -22.32 -15.69
CA LYS A 103 18.78 -22.43 -14.31
C LYS A 103 18.63 -23.87 -13.84
N THR A 104 19.75 -24.55 -13.65
CA THR A 104 19.77 -25.99 -13.35
C THR A 104 20.64 -26.33 -12.12
N ALA A 105 20.62 -27.59 -11.69
CA ALA A 105 21.51 -28.07 -10.64
C ALA A 105 23.01 -27.91 -11.01
N SER A 106 23.35 -27.85 -12.30
CA SER A 106 24.72 -27.60 -12.77
C SER A 106 25.17 -26.19 -12.38
N ASP A 107 24.31 -25.20 -12.60
CA ASP A 107 24.59 -23.79 -12.29
C ASP A 107 24.70 -23.56 -10.79
N TYR A 108 23.82 -24.20 -10.02
CA TYR A 108 23.89 -24.20 -8.58
C TYR A 108 25.24 -24.72 -8.05
N LEU A 109 25.79 -25.78 -8.66
CA LEU A 109 27.11 -26.29 -8.29
C LEU A 109 28.23 -25.33 -8.68
N LEU A 110 28.12 -24.68 -9.84
CA LEU A 110 29.07 -23.66 -10.29
C LEU A 110 29.06 -22.43 -9.37
N LEU A 111 27.87 -21.94 -9.04
CA LEU A 111 27.69 -20.81 -8.12
C LEU A 111 28.21 -21.14 -6.71
N LYS A 112 27.95 -22.35 -6.21
CA LYS A 112 28.52 -22.82 -4.94
C LYS A 112 30.04 -22.73 -4.91
N ARG A 113 30.71 -23.11 -6.00
CA ARG A 113 32.18 -23.03 -6.11
C ARG A 113 32.63 -21.56 -6.10
N ALA A 114 31.91 -20.67 -6.80
CA ALA A 114 32.22 -19.25 -6.83
C ALA A 114 32.10 -18.61 -5.44
N VAL A 115 30.99 -18.86 -4.73
CA VAL A 115 30.76 -18.33 -3.37
C VAL A 115 31.78 -18.86 -2.36
N LEU A 116 32.28 -20.10 -2.53
CA LEU A 116 33.33 -20.69 -1.68
C LEU A 116 34.75 -20.25 -2.09
N GLY A 117 34.91 -19.38 -3.11
CA GLY A 117 36.21 -18.94 -3.59
C GLY A 117 37.02 -20.03 -4.32
N LEU A 118 36.36 -21.11 -4.76
CA LEU A 118 36.98 -22.21 -5.51
C LEU A 118 37.01 -21.96 -7.02
N SER A 119 36.30 -20.93 -7.51
CA SER A 119 36.35 -20.40 -8.86
C SER A 119 36.07 -18.91 -8.82
N ALA A 120 36.55 -18.18 -9.80
CA ALA A 120 36.31 -16.75 -9.98
C ALA A 120 35.68 -16.54 -11.37
N PRO A 121 34.35 -16.60 -11.52
CA PRO A 121 33.70 -16.34 -12.79
C PRO A 121 33.88 -14.86 -13.17
N GLU A 122 34.16 -14.60 -14.45
CA GLU A 122 34.40 -13.27 -15.02
C GLU A 122 33.41 -12.99 -16.16
N GLY A 123 33.33 -11.73 -16.62
CA GLY A 123 32.46 -11.31 -17.72
C GLY A 123 30.98 -11.62 -17.47
N ALA A 124 30.27 -12.04 -18.51
CA ALA A 124 28.86 -12.40 -18.43
C ALA A 124 28.57 -13.47 -17.37
N VAL A 125 29.44 -14.48 -17.23
CA VAL A 125 29.28 -15.54 -16.21
C VAL A 125 29.44 -14.96 -14.79
N GLY A 126 30.33 -13.99 -14.60
CA GLY A 126 30.46 -13.26 -13.33
C GLY A 126 29.21 -12.49 -12.98
N GLN A 127 28.59 -11.84 -13.97
CA GLN A 127 27.30 -11.15 -13.82
C GLN A 127 26.16 -12.14 -13.55
N ALA A 128 26.11 -13.28 -14.24
CA ALA A 128 25.13 -14.34 -14.03
C ALA A 128 25.21 -14.94 -12.61
N ALA A 129 26.41 -15.01 -12.03
CA ALA A 129 26.63 -15.51 -10.67
C ALA A 129 26.08 -14.57 -9.58
N CYS A 130 25.84 -13.30 -9.90
CA CYS A 130 25.24 -12.31 -9.01
C CYS A 130 23.69 -12.33 -9.14
N VAL A 131 23.07 -13.42 -8.72
CA VAL A 131 21.61 -13.68 -8.89
C VAL A 131 20.75 -12.58 -8.26
N THR A 132 21.15 -12.09 -7.08
CA THR A 132 20.45 -11.03 -6.34
C THR A 132 20.93 -9.61 -6.73
N GLY A 133 21.80 -9.50 -7.75
CA GLY A 133 22.44 -8.26 -8.16
C GLY A 133 23.79 -8.01 -7.48
N GLY A 134 24.46 -6.92 -7.88
CA GLY A 134 25.81 -6.58 -7.41
C GLY A 134 26.91 -7.06 -8.35
N SER A 135 28.18 -6.94 -7.92
CA SER A 135 29.36 -7.18 -8.74
C SER A 135 30.17 -8.43 -8.35
N THR A 136 29.83 -9.09 -7.25
CA THR A 136 30.50 -10.30 -6.76
C THR A 136 29.50 -11.28 -6.17
N PRO A 137 29.63 -12.59 -6.45
CA PRO A 137 28.72 -13.61 -5.91
C PRO A 137 28.78 -13.68 -4.38
N LYS A 138 27.61 -13.75 -3.75
CA LYS A 138 27.41 -13.79 -2.30
C LYS A 138 26.66 -15.08 -1.88
N PRO A 139 26.70 -15.47 -0.60
CA PRO A 139 25.88 -16.58 -0.10
C PRO A 139 24.37 -16.43 -0.37
N SER A 140 23.85 -15.20 -0.43
CA SER A 140 22.47 -14.90 -0.82
C SER A 140 22.15 -15.39 -2.23
N ASP A 141 23.04 -15.16 -3.19
CA ASP A 141 22.86 -15.61 -4.58
C ASP A 141 22.71 -17.13 -4.68
N TYR A 142 23.57 -17.83 -3.93
CA TYR A 142 23.51 -19.29 -3.84
C TYR A 142 22.19 -19.81 -3.24
N LEU A 143 21.70 -19.15 -2.19
CA LEU A 143 20.43 -19.53 -1.57
C LEU A 143 19.24 -19.22 -2.48
N THR A 144 19.27 -18.08 -3.17
CA THR A 144 18.24 -17.68 -4.13
C THR A 144 18.15 -18.66 -5.29
N LEU A 145 19.28 -18.94 -5.96
CA LEU A 145 19.31 -19.91 -7.07
C LEU A 145 18.86 -21.31 -6.61
N LYS A 146 19.25 -21.73 -5.41
CA LYS A 146 18.78 -23.00 -4.83
C LYS A 146 17.26 -23.03 -4.67
N LYS A 147 16.66 -21.95 -4.16
CA LYS A 147 15.20 -21.84 -4.00
C LYS A 147 14.52 -21.90 -5.37
N GLU A 148 14.99 -21.16 -6.35
CA GLU A 148 14.42 -21.12 -7.71
C GLU A 148 14.45 -22.49 -8.40
N ILE A 149 15.54 -23.27 -8.26
CA ILE A 149 15.67 -24.60 -8.86
C ILE A 149 14.84 -25.65 -8.14
N LEU A 150 14.82 -25.65 -6.80
CA LEU A 150 14.10 -26.66 -6.01
C LEU A 150 12.59 -26.40 -5.95
N PHE A 151 12.21 -25.14 -6.05
CA PHE A 151 10.83 -24.69 -5.96
C PHE A 151 10.56 -23.68 -7.08
N PRO A 152 10.54 -24.14 -8.36
CA PRO A 152 10.24 -23.25 -9.47
C PRO A 152 8.82 -22.70 -9.29
N MET A 153 8.73 -21.38 -9.08
CA MET A 153 7.45 -20.70 -8.96
C MET A 153 6.95 -20.33 -10.35
N GLU A 154 5.70 -20.67 -10.61
CA GLU A 154 5.03 -20.23 -11.82
C GLU A 154 4.76 -18.73 -11.70
N LYS A 155 5.31 -17.95 -12.63
CA LYS A 155 5.09 -16.50 -12.68
C LYS A 155 3.66 -16.21 -13.11
N GLN A 156 3.05 -15.22 -12.48
CA GLN A 156 1.67 -14.80 -12.71
C GLN A 156 1.62 -13.58 -13.66
N ASP A 157 0.47 -13.36 -14.24
CA ASP A 157 0.26 -12.18 -15.09
C ASP A 157 -0.51 -11.11 -14.30
N TYR A 158 0.23 -10.17 -13.72
CA TYR A 158 -0.34 -9.05 -12.99
C TYR A 158 -0.74 -7.90 -13.93
N ASN A 159 0.00 -7.74 -15.05
CA ASN A 159 -0.17 -6.60 -15.92
C ASN A 159 -1.50 -6.68 -16.68
N GLY A 160 -2.23 -5.55 -16.66
CA GLY A 160 -3.53 -5.45 -17.31
C GLY A 160 -4.69 -6.07 -16.53
N THR A 161 -4.45 -6.60 -15.31
CA THR A 161 -5.53 -7.00 -14.40
C THR A 161 -6.35 -5.76 -14.03
N LYS A 162 -7.62 -5.74 -14.40
CA LYS A 162 -8.51 -4.60 -14.16
C LYS A 162 -9.15 -4.67 -12.79
N LEU A 163 -9.07 -3.55 -12.07
CA LEU A 163 -9.60 -3.37 -10.72
C LEU A 163 -10.58 -2.21 -10.68
N ALA A 164 -11.84 -2.44 -10.37
CA ALA A 164 -12.80 -1.38 -10.06
C ALA A 164 -12.65 -0.92 -8.60
N TYR A 165 -12.43 0.38 -8.40
CA TYR A 165 -12.18 0.95 -7.09
C TYR A 165 -13.21 2.02 -6.70
N VAL A 166 -13.88 1.83 -5.55
CA VAL A 166 -14.73 2.84 -4.91
C VAL A 166 -14.02 3.36 -3.66
N PRO A 167 -13.50 4.60 -3.65
CA PRO A 167 -12.68 5.14 -2.57
C PRO A 167 -13.49 5.43 -1.30
N LEU A 168 -12.79 5.62 -0.16
CA LEU A 168 -13.40 6.05 1.09
C LEU A 168 -13.98 7.47 1.00
N ASP A 169 -13.24 8.36 0.35
CA ASP A 169 -13.57 9.76 0.04
C ASP A 169 -12.62 10.29 -1.04
N ASP A 170 -12.72 11.59 -1.35
CA ASP A 170 -11.94 12.25 -2.41
C ASP A 170 -10.58 12.79 -1.98
N ARG A 171 -10.12 12.48 -0.77
CA ARG A 171 -8.77 12.85 -0.33
C ARG A 171 -7.68 12.10 -1.13
N PRO A 172 -6.55 12.75 -1.45
CA PRO A 172 -5.47 12.13 -2.22
C PRO A 172 -4.92 10.82 -1.61
N VAL A 173 -4.99 10.64 -0.29
CA VAL A 173 -4.60 9.38 0.35
C VAL A 173 -5.52 8.22 -0.04
N ASN A 174 -6.79 8.50 -0.25
CA ASN A 174 -7.82 7.51 -0.61
C ASN A 174 -8.02 7.36 -2.13
N VAL A 175 -7.44 8.24 -2.93
CA VAL A 175 -7.55 8.22 -4.40
C VAL A 175 -6.18 8.04 -5.04
N ASP A 176 -5.36 9.11 -5.08
CA ASP A 176 -4.09 9.10 -5.81
C ASP A 176 -3.13 8.02 -5.29
N ARG A 177 -3.01 7.90 -3.95
CA ARG A 177 -2.09 6.93 -3.32
C ARG A 177 -2.50 5.50 -3.63
N VAL A 178 -3.81 5.20 -3.69
CA VAL A 178 -4.31 3.87 -4.03
C VAL A 178 -4.09 3.56 -5.51
N ILE A 179 -4.34 4.53 -6.41
CA ILE A 179 -4.07 4.38 -7.85
C ILE A 179 -2.59 4.10 -8.10
N TYR A 180 -1.68 4.90 -7.52
CA TYR A 180 -0.23 4.71 -7.70
C TYR A 180 0.25 3.36 -7.14
N LEU A 181 -0.35 2.91 -6.03
CA LEU A 181 -0.09 1.58 -5.48
C LEU A 181 -0.50 0.49 -6.47
N ALA A 182 -1.72 0.54 -6.98
CA ALA A 182 -2.24 -0.44 -7.92
C ALA A 182 -1.41 -0.45 -9.22
N GLU A 183 -1.10 0.73 -9.79
CA GLU A 183 -0.20 0.86 -10.94
C GLU A 183 1.17 0.21 -10.66
N SER A 184 1.72 0.38 -9.44
CA SER A 184 3.02 -0.21 -9.05
C SER A 184 3.00 -1.74 -9.03
N GLY A 185 1.80 -2.33 -8.88
CA GLY A 185 1.52 -3.77 -8.97
C GLY A 185 1.11 -4.24 -10.36
N GLY A 186 1.13 -3.37 -11.38
CA GLY A 186 0.73 -3.70 -12.75
C GLY A 186 -0.78 -3.71 -12.99
N PHE A 187 -1.59 -3.28 -12.03
CA PHE A 187 -3.05 -3.26 -12.14
C PHE A 187 -3.55 -2.01 -12.87
N GLU A 188 -4.62 -2.19 -13.66
CA GLU A 188 -5.37 -1.10 -14.26
C GLU A 188 -6.57 -0.74 -13.39
N VAL A 189 -6.62 0.50 -12.89
CA VAL A 189 -7.69 0.95 -11.99
C VAL A 189 -8.80 1.64 -12.77
N LEU A 190 -10.01 1.10 -12.67
CA LEU A 190 -11.22 1.75 -13.14
C LEU A 190 -11.84 2.52 -11.98
N MET A 191 -12.03 3.84 -12.16
CA MET A 191 -12.59 4.75 -11.16
C MET A 191 -13.93 5.32 -11.63
N PRO A 192 -14.88 5.57 -10.70
CA PRO A 192 -16.05 6.40 -11.00
C PRO A 192 -15.63 7.86 -11.18
N ASP A 193 -16.51 8.66 -11.77
CA ASP A 193 -16.32 10.11 -11.85
C ASP A 193 -16.19 10.71 -10.44
N ALA A 194 -15.25 11.64 -10.25
CA ALA A 194 -14.93 12.23 -8.95
C ALA A 194 -16.14 12.85 -8.24
N ASP A 195 -17.11 13.36 -8.99
CA ASP A 195 -18.32 13.94 -8.46
C ASP A 195 -19.23 12.91 -7.73
N LEU A 196 -19.10 11.63 -8.06
CA LEU A 196 -19.90 10.56 -7.44
C LEU A 196 -19.38 10.18 -6.03
N TYR A 197 -18.12 10.49 -5.71
CA TYR A 197 -17.52 10.15 -4.42
C TYR A 197 -16.95 11.34 -3.64
N SER A 198 -17.08 12.55 -4.17
CA SER A 198 -16.58 13.75 -3.49
C SER A 198 -17.42 14.12 -2.28
N THR A 199 -16.73 14.53 -1.20
CA THR A 199 -17.35 15.14 -0.03
C THR A 199 -17.06 16.64 0.01
N LYS A 200 -18.10 17.48 0.05
CA LYS A 200 -17.99 18.92 0.14
C LYS A 200 -18.17 19.38 1.59
N LEU A 201 -17.10 19.83 2.23
CA LEU A 201 -17.16 20.47 3.54
C LEU A 201 -17.85 21.83 3.45
N ASP A 202 -18.22 22.40 4.60
CA ASP A 202 -18.92 23.68 4.69
C ASP A 202 -18.19 24.78 3.88
N GLY A 203 -18.95 25.46 3.04
CA GLY A 203 -18.43 26.51 2.16
C GLY A 203 -17.93 26.07 0.78
N ASN A 204 -17.85 24.76 0.48
CA ASN A 204 -17.29 24.21 -0.77
C ASN A 204 -18.34 23.87 -1.85
N GLY A 205 -19.58 24.32 -1.69
CA GLY A 205 -20.65 24.05 -2.67
C GLY A 205 -21.25 22.65 -2.56
N THR A 206 -21.77 22.15 -3.69
CA THR A 206 -22.42 20.82 -3.79
C THR A 206 -21.91 20.06 -5.00
N ASN A 207 -22.08 18.74 -5.00
CA ASN A 207 -21.92 17.87 -6.15
C ASN A 207 -23.08 18.01 -7.15
N SER A 208 -22.99 17.38 -8.31
CA SER A 208 -24.03 17.42 -9.35
C SER A 208 -25.38 16.85 -8.90
N ASN A 209 -25.38 15.94 -7.91
CA ASN A 209 -26.58 15.42 -7.26
C ASN A 209 -27.28 16.44 -6.34
N GLY A 210 -26.74 17.67 -6.23
CA GLY A 210 -27.29 18.74 -5.38
C GLY A 210 -27.00 18.58 -3.89
N THR A 211 -26.19 17.60 -3.49
CA THR A 211 -25.80 17.36 -2.08
C THR A 211 -24.31 17.62 -1.86
N THR A 212 -23.89 17.59 -0.58
CA THR A 212 -22.48 17.72 -0.19
C THR A 212 -21.75 16.36 -0.08
N LEU A 213 -22.49 15.27 -0.30
CA LEU A 213 -21.99 13.89 -0.22
C LEU A 213 -21.95 13.26 -1.62
N GLY A 214 -21.23 12.17 -1.76
CA GLY A 214 -21.25 11.34 -2.96
C GLY A 214 -22.64 10.77 -3.23
N ASP A 215 -22.79 10.06 -4.35
CA ASP A 215 -24.08 9.53 -4.83
C ASP A 215 -24.12 7.99 -4.78
N PRO A 216 -24.67 7.37 -3.72
CA PRO A 216 -24.78 5.92 -3.60
C PRO A 216 -25.53 5.25 -4.75
N ALA A 217 -26.58 5.88 -5.31
CA ALA A 217 -27.36 5.30 -6.38
C ALA A 217 -26.58 5.32 -7.71
N ALA A 218 -25.92 6.44 -8.02
CA ALA A 218 -25.08 6.55 -9.21
C ALA A 218 -23.84 5.66 -9.13
N LEU A 219 -23.22 5.51 -7.95
CA LEU A 219 -22.13 4.57 -7.72
C LEU A 219 -22.57 3.11 -7.90
N THR A 220 -23.77 2.75 -7.44
CA THR A 220 -24.33 1.41 -7.67
C THR A 220 -24.56 1.15 -9.17
N ALA A 221 -25.05 2.16 -9.90
CA ALA A 221 -25.20 2.05 -11.35
C ALA A 221 -23.85 1.92 -12.06
N TRP A 222 -22.85 2.69 -11.63
CA TRP A 222 -21.49 2.60 -12.16
C TRP A 222 -20.86 1.21 -11.87
N LEU A 223 -21.05 0.63 -10.69
CA LEU A 223 -20.57 -0.72 -10.38
C LEU A 223 -21.17 -1.79 -11.30
N ARG A 224 -22.45 -1.65 -11.71
CA ARG A 224 -23.08 -2.54 -12.70
C ARG A 224 -22.46 -2.44 -14.09
N GLU A 225 -21.96 -1.26 -14.46
CA GLU A 225 -21.21 -1.10 -15.71
C GLU A 225 -19.79 -1.64 -15.59
N ALA A 226 -19.11 -1.38 -14.45
CA ALA A 226 -17.78 -1.88 -14.17
C ALA A 226 -17.71 -3.43 -14.12
N ASP A 227 -18.78 -4.10 -13.69
CA ASP A 227 -18.94 -5.56 -13.69
C ASP A 227 -18.80 -6.20 -15.09
N LYS A 228 -18.94 -5.42 -16.16
CA LYS A 228 -18.75 -5.90 -17.53
C LYS A 228 -17.28 -5.93 -17.97
N GLU A 229 -16.40 -5.27 -17.23
CA GLU A 229 -15.00 -5.05 -17.61
C GLU A 229 -14.00 -5.50 -16.56
N CYS A 230 -14.42 -5.65 -15.31
CA CYS A 230 -13.56 -5.98 -14.17
C CYS A 230 -14.04 -7.24 -13.46
N ASP A 231 -13.09 -8.10 -13.09
CA ASP A 231 -13.31 -9.28 -12.25
C ASP A 231 -12.96 -9.03 -10.77
N TYR A 232 -12.28 -7.89 -10.49
CA TYR A 232 -11.79 -7.51 -9.17
C TYR A 232 -12.34 -6.17 -8.73
N PHE A 233 -12.77 -6.10 -7.47
CA PHE A 233 -13.41 -4.92 -6.89
C PHE A 233 -12.83 -4.63 -5.52
N VAL A 234 -12.48 -3.36 -5.24
CA VAL A 234 -12.17 -2.86 -3.90
C VAL A 234 -13.14 -1.73 -3.58
N ILE A 235 -14.02 -1.93 -2.61
CA ILE A 235 -15.20 -1.08 -2.41
C ILE A 235 -15.29 -0.58 -0.98
N SER A 236 -15.34 0.76 -0.81
CA SER A 236 -15.73 1.39 0.46
C SER A 236 -17.22 1.24 0.72
N LEU A 237 -17.58 0.60 1.82
CA LEU A 237 -18.98 0.52 2.26
C LEU A 237 -19.49 1.89 2.71
N ASP A 238 -18.67 2.68 3.39
CA ASP A 238 -19.00 4.06 3.77
C ASP A 238 -19.36 4.93 2.57
N GLN A 239 -18.58 4.84 1.49
CA GLN A 239 -18.85 5.58 0.26
C GLN A 239 -20.10 5.06 -0.43
N LEU A 240 -20.22 3.75 -0.59
CA LEU A 240 -21.32 3.13 -1.32
C LEU A 240 -22.68 3.32 -0.65
N LEU A 241 -22.74 3.34 0.69
CA LEU A 241 -24.00 3.45 1.44
C LEU A 241 -24.30 4.83 2.00
N SER A 242 -23.28 5.70 2.09
CA SER A 242 -23.41 6.98 2.80
C SER A 242 -22.86 8.18 2.04
N GLY A 243 -22.32 7.97 0.84
CA GLY A 243 -21.68 9.02 0.06
C GLY A 243 -20.36 9.51 0.65
N GLY A 244 -19.65 8.65 1.41
CA GLY A 244 -18.33 8.87 1.98
C GLY A 244 -18.24 8.77 3.50
N LEU A 245 -17.03 8.82 4.00
CA LEU A 245 -16.71 8.72 5.43
C LEU A 245 -17.43 9.78 6.28
N VAL A 246 -17.54 11.02 5.79
CA VAL A 246 -18.28 12.10 6.48
C VAL A 246 -19.77 11.77 6.53
N GLY A 247 -20.35 11.31 5.43
CA GLY A 247 -21.75 10.90 5.36
C GLY A 247 -22.09 9.78 6.34
N SER A 248 -21.20 8.79 6.45
CA SER A 248 -21.38 7.65 7.36
C SER A 248 -21.41 8.06 8.83
N ARG A 249 -20.74 9.16 9.19
CA ARG A 249 -20.70 9.73 10.54
C ARG A 249 -21.87 10.68 10.84
N TYR A 250 -22.62 11.07 9.81
CA TYR A 250 -23.61 12.13 9.90
C TYR A 250 -25.06 11.67 9.61
N LEU A 251 -25.22 10.77 8.62
CA LEU A 251 -26.55 10.29 8.23
C LEU A 251 -27.18 9.48 9.39
N SER A 252 -28.42 9.84 9.72
CA SER A 252 -29.15 9.29 10.89
C SER A 252 -30.55 8.80 10.54
N ASN A 253 -30.80 8.48 9.24
CA ASN A 253 -32.04 7.89 8.79
C ASN A 253 -32.25 6.49 9.39
N THR A 254 -33.51 6.18 9.78
CA THR A 254 -33.89 4.90 10.36
C THR A 254 -34.47 3.93 9.33
N ASP A 255 -34.99 4.44 8.22
CA ASP A 255 -35.39 3.61 7.08
C ASP A 255 -34.12 3.32 6.27
N LEU A 256 -33.70 2.06 6.25
CA LEU A 256 -32.49 1.56 5.61
C LEU A 256 -32.80 0.70 4.38
N THR A 257 -34.03 0.75 3.87
CA THR A 257 -34.48 -0.11 2.75
C THR A 257 -33.57 0.04 1.54
N LYS A 258 -33.22 1.27 1.16
CA LYS A 258 -32.34 1.54 0.01
C LYS A 258 -30.91 1.02 0.21
N GLU A 259 -30.36 1.24 1.41
CA GLU A 259 -29.03 0.76 1.75
C GLU A 259 -28.97 -0.78 1.77
N TYR A 260 -30.03 -1.44 2.24
CA TYR A 260 -30.13 -2.90 2.19
C TYR A 260 -30.24 -3.43 0.75
N GLU A 261 -30.95 -2.76 -0.14
CA GLU A 261 -30.98 -3.10 -1.57
C GLU A 261 -29.57 -2.99 -2.21
N ILE A 262 -28.77 -1.99 -1.82
CA ILE A 262 -27.40 -1.84 -2.28
C ILE A 262 -26.51 -2.95 -1.70
N ILE A 263 -26.67 -3.31 -0.44
CA ILE A 263 -25.94 -4.45 0.16
C ILE A 263 -26.31 -5.76 -0.55
N ASP A 264 -27.58 -5.99 -0.84
CA ASP A 264 -28.03 -7.19 -1.53
C ASP A 264 -27.42 -7.26 -2.96
N PHE A 265 -27.33 -6.11 -3.67
CA PHE A 265 -26.59 -6.01 -4.93
C PHE A 265 -25.10 -6.31 -4.76
N LEU A 266 -24.44 -5.77 -3.71
CA LEU A 266 -23.03 -6.06 -3.44
C LEU A 266 -22.79 -7.56 -3.22
N VAL A 267 -23.70 -8.23 -2.52
CA VAL A 267 -23.67 -9.69 -2.32
C VAL A 267 -23.89 -10.45 -3.64
N GLU A 268 -24.73 -9.94 -4.53
CA GLU A 268 -24.93 -10.48 -5.87
C GLU A 268 -23.64 -10.35 -6.72
N LEU A 269 -22.98 -9.19 -6.66
CA LEU A 269 -21.71 -8.92 -7.35
C LEU A 269 -20.62 -9.93 -7.00
N CYS A 270 -20.58 -10.40 -5.74
CA CYS A 270 -19.65 -11.43 -5.28
C CYS A 270 -19.85 -12.80 -5.94
N GLY A 271 -20.99 -13.02 -6.60
CA GLY A 271 -21.30 -14.32 -7.22
C GLY A 271 -20.39 -14.71 -8.38
N ASN A 272 -19.87 -13.72 -9.10
CA ASN A 272 -19.02 -13.92 -10.27
C ASN A 272 -17.67 -13.20 -10.16
N ASN A 273 -17.47 -12.38 -9.12
CA ASN A 273 -16.32 -11.49 -8.98
C ASN A 273 -15.61 -11.68 -7.65
N THR A 274 -14.35 -11.30 -7.63
CA THR A 274 -13.54 -11.22 -6.40
C THR A 274 -13.71 -9.81 -5.81
N VAL A 275 -14.43 -9.71 -4.69
CA VAL A 275 -14.83 -8.44 -4.10
C VAL A 275 -14.21 -8.28 -2.71
N TYR A 276 -13.36 -7.27 -2.57
CA TYR A 276 -12.79 -6.80 -1.31
C TYR A 276 -13.61 -5.60 -0.83
N VAL A 277 -14.08 -5.66 0.40
CA VAL A 277 -14.87 -4.58 0.99
C VAL A 277 -14.14 -4.02 2.20
N PHE A 278 -14.24 -2.72 2.39
CA PHE A 278 -13.78 -2.09 3.61
C PHE A 278 -14.83 -1.15 4.18
N ASP A 279 -14.92 -1.13 5.52
CA ASP A 279 -15.83 -0.31 6.31
C ASP A 279 -15.13 0.25 7.54
N THR A 280 -15.72 1.25 8.18
CA THR A 280 -15.17 1.84 9.40
C THR A 280 -16.11 1.71 10.58
N VAL A 281 -15.59 1.44 11.78
CA VAL A 281 -16.28 1.71 13.02
C VAL A 281 -16.19 3.21 13.29
N MET A 282 -17.34 3.87 13.42
CA MET A 282 -17.39 5.32 13.57
C MET A 282 -16.56 5.81 14.76
N ARG A 283 -15.72 6.82 14.55
CA ARG A 283 -14.89 7.45 15.59
C ARG A 283 -15.69 8.04 16.75
N LEU A 284 -15.00 8.51 17.79
CA LEU A 284 -15.64 9.04 19.01
C LEU A 284 -16.41 10.35 18.80
N ALA A 285 -16.11 11.09 17.71
CA ALA A 285 -16.75 12.37 17.41
C ALA A 285 -17.29 12.40 15.97
N SER A 286 -18.07 13.42 15.64
CA SER A 286 -18.47 13.72 14.28
C SER A 286 -17.36 14.52 13.53
N THR A 287 -17.63 15.05 12.34
CA THR A 287 -16.64 15.73 11.50
C THR A 287 -16.73 17.25 11.64
N VAL A 288 -15.62 17.91 11.96
CA VAL A 288 -15.49 19.38 12.01
C VAL A 288 -15.64 19.97 10.61
N ASN A 289 -16.19 21.19 10.53
CA ASN A 289 -16.46 21.90 9.28
C ASN A 289 -17.43 21.16 8.34
N TYR A 290 -18.31 20.35 8.90
CA TYR A 290 -19.41 19.75 8.19
C TYR A 290 -20.71 19.98 8.94
N ASN A 291 -21.73 20.50 8.23
CA ASN A 291 -23.03 20.86 8.78
C ASN A 291 -22.98 21.76 10.02
N GLY A 292 -22.08 22.74 9.98
CA GLY A 292 -21.89 23.75 11.04
C GLY A 292 -21.18 23.25 12.28
N LEU A 293 -20.64 22.04 12.33
CA LEU A 293 -19.92 21.54 13.50
C LEU A 293 -18.61 22.28 13.70
N GLN A 294 -18.44 22.92 14.87
CA GLN A 294 -17.22 23.62 15.24
C GLN A 294 -16.32 22.78 16.14
N GLN A 295 -15.06 23.21 16.31
CA GLN A 295 -14.04 22.47 17.08
C GLN A 295 -14.45 22.24 18.54
N GLU A 296 -15.12 23.20 19.19
CA GLU A 296 -15.58 23.08 20.58
C GLU A 296 -16.61 21.95 20.73
N GLU A 297 -17.55 21.85 19.80
CA GLU A 297 -18.55 20.79 19.80
C GLU A 297 -17.95 19.42 19.47
N TYR A 298 -16.97 19.40 18.55
CA TYR A 298 -16.19 18.19 18.28
C TYR A 298 -15.54 17.66 19.57
N ASN A 299 -14.91 18.53 20.36
CA ASN A 299 -14.29 18.15 21.62
C ASN A 299 -15.32 17.58 22.62
N LEU A 300 -16.52 18.15 22.65
CA LEU A 300 -17.62 17.65 23.49
C LEU A 300 -18.12 16.28 23.03
N PHE A 301 -18.27 16.06 21.71
CA PHE A 301 -18.61 14.74 21.17
C PHE A 301 -17.53 13.71 21.46
N ARG A 302 -16.25 14.08 21.30
CA ARG A 302 -15.13 13.20 21.61
C ARG A 302 -15.12 12.80 23.09
N ALA A 303 -15.31 13.76 24.00
CA ALA A 303 -15.42 13.50 25.43
C ALA A 303 -16.63 12.59 25.74
N TYR A 304 -17.80 12.89 25.17
CA TYR A 304 -19.00 12.06 25.34
C TYR A 304 -18.80 10.64 24.83
N GLY A 305 -18.16 10.47 23.67
CA GLY A 305 -17.86 9.15 23.09
C GLY A 305 -16.83 8.36 23.90
N ALA A 306 -15.87 9.05 24.52
CA ALA A 306 -14.81 8.44 25.33
C ALA A 306 -15.28 7.99 26.73
N GLU A 307 -16.42 8.51 27.22
CA GLU A 307 -16.94 8.04 28.51
C GLU A 307 -17.23 6.53 28.46
N PRO A 308 -16.86 5.75 29.48
CA PRO A 308 -17.10 4.32 29.51
C PRO A 308 -18.58 3.95 29.55
N ARG A 309 -18.96 2.89 28.81
CA ARG A 309 -20.30 2.26 28.84
C ARG A 309 -20.27 0.92 29.57
N ALA A 310 -21.43 0.45 30.03
CA ALA A 310 -21.53 -0.92 30.54
C ALA A 310 -21.14 -1.91 29.46
N THR A 311 -20.18 -2.80 29.76
CA THR A 311 -19.70 -3.82 28.82
C THR A 311 -20.74 -4.93 28.66
N LEU A 312 -21.09 -5.25 27.43
CA LEU A 312 -22.02 -6.33 27.06
C LEU A 312 -21.25 -7.56 26.61
N SER A 313 -21.77 -8.75 26.89
CA SER A 313 -21.19 -10.01 26.46
C SER A 313 -22.23 -11.13 26.31
N GLY A 314 -21.87 -12.20 25.58
CA GLY A 314 -22.75 -13.34 25.37
C GLY A 314 -24.09 -12.94 24.75
N SER A 315 -25.18 -13.45 25.26
CA SER A 315 -26.55 -13.17 24.77
C SER A 315 -27.01 -11.72 24.97
N ALA A 316 -26.34 -10.95 25.82
CA ALA A 316 -26.65 -9.53 26.02
C ALA A 316 -26.00 -8.64 24.93
N LEU A 317 -25.05 -9.13 24.16
CA LEU A 317 -24.34 -8.39 23.10
C LEU A 317 -25.21 -8.38 21.83
N THR A 318 -26.20 -7.53 21.79
CA THR A 318 -27.12 -7.32 20.66
C THR A 318 -27.16 -5.85 20.27
N ILE A 319 -27.55 -5.52 19.04
CA ILE A 319 -27.67 -4.13 18.57
C ILE A 319 -28.62 -3.34 19.47
N GLU A 320 -29.78 -3.94 19.86
CA GLU A 320 -30.79 -3.30 20.70
C GLU A 320 -30.22 -2.90 22.07
N ASN A 321 -29.45 -3.79 22.70
CA ASN A 321 -28.85 -3.51 24.00
C ASN A 321 -27.67 -2.51 23.88
N ILE A 322 -26.91 -2.56 22.82
CA ILE A 322 -25.85 -1.58 22.53
C ILE A 322 -26.44 -0.19 22.41
N VAL A 323 -27.48 -0.04 21.58
CA VAL A 323 -28.17 1.23 21.34
C VAL A 323 -28.83 1.75 22.61
N ALA A 324 -29.48 0.89 23.38
CA ALA A 324 -30.09 1.24 24.68
C ALA A 324 -29.03 1.75 25.69
N GLY A 325 -27.81 1.23 25.60
CA GLY A 325 -26.69 1.61 26.45
C GLY A 325 -25.97 2.90 26.06
N TYR A 326 -26.13 3.44 24.85
CA TYR A 326 -25.34 4.56 24.35
C TYR A 326 -25.39 5.83 25.23
N LYS A 327 -26.52 6.13 25.85
CA LYS A 327 -26.70 7.33 26.65
C LYS A 327 -26.22 7.19 28.10
N ASN A 328 -25.91 5.98 28.55
CA ASN A 328 -25.66 5.69 29.96
C ASN A 328 -24.21 5.29 30.20
N GLY A 329 -23.64 5.78 31.29
CA GLY A 329 -22.36 5.34 31.80
C GLY A 329 -22.41 3.93 32.42
N THR A 330 -21.27 3.47 32.93
CA THR A 330 -21.14 2.14 33.57
C THR A 330 -22.03 1.97 34.81
N ASP A 331 -22.46 3.07 35.45
CA ASP A 331 -23.36 3.10 36.61
C ASP A 331 -24.85 3.13 36.22
N GLY A 332 -25.16 3.07 34.92
CA GLY A 332 -26.54 3.15 34.38
C GLY A 332 -27.14 4.55 34.36
N ARG A 333 -26.40 5.58 34.78
CA ARG A 333 -26.89 6.96 34.75
C ARG A 333 -26.56 7.63 33.41
N PRO A 334 -27.40 8.62 32.99
CA PRO A 334 -27.12 9.40 31.79
C PRO A 334 -25.76 10.11 31.88
N ILE A 335 -24.98 10.02 30.79
CA ILE A 335 -23.70 10.71 30.67
C ILE A 335 -23.95 12.22 30.60
N SER A 336 -23.24 12.97 31.43
CA SER A 336 -23.35 14.44 31.47
C SER A 336 -22.58 15.08 30.30
N THR A 337 -23.24 16.01 29.62
CA THR A 337 -22.64 16.77 28.54
C THR A 337 -23.37 18.08 28.34
N SER A 338 -22.71 19.10 27.77
CA SER A 338 -23.35 20.35 27.36
C SER A 338 -23.88 20.34 25.91
N LEU A 339 -23.73 19.23 25.20
CA LEU A 339 -24.33 19.05 23.88
C LEU A 339 -25.88 19.05 24.01
N SER A 340 -26.55 19.65 23.02
CA SER A 340 -28.02 19.58 22.97
C SER A 340 -28.49 18.15 22.72
N GLU A 341 -29.67 17.82 23.26
CA GLU A 341 -30.26 16.49 23.09
C GLU A 341 -30.48 16.13 21.62
N VAL A 342 -30.85 17.10 20.80
CA VAL A 342 -31.04 16.91 19.35
C VAL A 342 -29.73 16.44 18.69
N LYS A 343 -28.60 17.09 19.00
CA LYS A 343 -27.26 16.72 18.46
C LYS A 343 -26.83 15.34 18.95
N ILE A 344 -27.06 15.04 20.24
CA ILE A 344 -26.74 13.70 20.77
C ILE A 344 -27.58 12.63 20.08
N ASN A 345 -28.88 12.83 19.94
CA ASN A 345 -29.77 11.86 19.32
C ASN A 345 -29.39 11.60 17.86
N SER A 346 -29.05 12.63 17.07
CA SER A 346 -28.56 12.48 15.70
C SER A 346 -27.24 11.70 15.65
N TYR A 347 -26.29 12.03 16.50
CA TYR A 347 -25.00 11.33 16.59
C TYR A 347 -25.17 9.84 16.95
N LEU A 348 -26.03 9.51 17.91
CA LEU A 348 -26.28 8.13 18.31
C LEU A 348 -27.05 7.36 17.23
N ALA A 349 -27.97 8.00 16.52
CA ALA A 349 -28.69 7.39 15.41
C ALA A 349 -27.76 7.09 14.22
N SER A 350 -26.75 7.94 13.96
CA SER A 350 -25.73 7.65 12.94
C SER A 350 -24.91 6.40 13.30
N ARG A 351 -24.55 6.23 14.58
CA ARG A 351 -23.85 5.03 15.07
C ARG A 351 -24.69 3.77 14.92
N GLU A 352 -25.97 3.84 15.35
CA GLU A 352 -26.92 2.74 15.18
C GLU A 352 -27.06 2.37 13.71
N ARG A 353 -27.22 3.36 12.82
CA ARG A 353 -27.32 3.15 11.38
C ARG A 353 -26.10 2.37 10.85
N LYS A 354 -24.88 2.82 11.16
CA LYS A 354 -23.67 2.12 10.73
C LYS A 354 -23.62 0.68 11.24
N LEU A 355 -23.91 0.47 12.51
CA LEU A 355 -23.90 -0.86 13.12
C LEU A 355 -24.90 -1.82 12.43
N ARG A 356 -26.11 -1.32 12.07
CA ARG A 356 -27.11 -2.11 11.34
C ARG A 356 -26.69 -2.42 9.90
N LEU A 357 -25.98 -1.51 9.24
CA LEU A 357 -25.52 -1.72 7.86
C LEU A 357 -24.43 -2.78 7.78
N ILE A 358 -23.44 -2.73 8.67
CA ILE A 358 -22.40 -3.76 8.71
C ILE A 358 -22.94 -5.12 9.18
N ASP A 359 -23.89 -5.13 10.13
CA ASP A 359 -24.60 -6.36 10.54
C ASP A 359 -25.32 -7.01 9.35
N ARG A 360 -26.04 -6.20 8.54
CA ARG A 360 -26.71 -6.70 7.31
C ARG A 360 -25.72 -7.33 6.36
N LEU A 361 -24.58 -6.67 6.08
CA LEU A 361 -23.56 -7.20 5.19
C LEU A 361 -22.97 -8.53 5.72
N LEU A 362 -22.57 -8.56 7.00
CA LEU A 362 -21.95 -9.74 7.60
C LEU A 362 -22.89 -10.94 7.62
N ARG A 363 -24.19 -10.74 7.89
CA ARG A 363 -25.17 -11.84 7.93
C ARG A 363 -25.58 -12.34 6.56
N ASN A 364 -25.60 -11.48 5.54
CA ASN A 364 -26.12 -11.84 4.22
C ASN A 364 -25.03 -12.26 3.22
N GLY A 365 -23.80 -11.82 3.43
CA GLY A 365 -22.76 -11.99 2.42
C GLY A 365 -21.34 -12.03 2.95
N GLY A 366 -21.13 -12.07 4.28
CA GLY A 366 -19.79 -12.07 4.84
C GLY A 366 -18.92 -13.25 4.38
N ASP A 367 -19.54 -14.39 4.09
CA ASP A 367 -18.90 -15.59 3.56
C ASP A 367 -18.66 -15.58 2.02
N LYS A 368 -19.19 -14.58 1.31
CA LYS A 368 -19.06 -14.43 -0.14
C LYS A 368 -18.01 -13.40 -0.55
N LEU A 369 -17.66 -12.50 0.36
CA LEU A 369 -16.59 -11.53 0.15
C LEU A 369 -15.25 -12.25 0.05
N ALA A 370 -14.38 -11.79 -0.84
CA ALA A 370 -12.99 -12.25 -0.85
C ALA A 370 -12.29 -11.86 0.44
N TYR A 371 -12.50 -10.60 0.89
CA TYR A 371 -12.07 -10.15 2.22
C TYR A 371 -12.84 -8.90 2.68
N LEU A 372 -13.00 -8.77 4.01
CA LEU A 372 -13.57 -7.59 4.65
C LEU A 372 -12.57 -6.96 5.63
N PHE A 373 -12.21 -5.70 5.37
CA PHE A 373 -11.40 -4.89 6.27
C PHE A 373 -12.29 -3.97 7.09
N VAL A 374 -12.23 -4.05 8.42
CA VAL A 374 -12.98 -3.16 9.30
C VAL A 374 -12.00 -2.30 10.08
N GLY A 375 -11.90 -1.02 9.72
CA GLY A 375 -11.05 -0.07 10.40
C GLY A 375 -11.74 0.59 11.59
N VAL A 376 -11.06 0.68 12.73
CA VAL A 376 -11.55 1.47 13.87
C VAL A 376 -11.01 2.87 13.75
N ASP A 377 -11.91 3.80 13.44
CA ASP A 377 -11.59 5.22 13.25
C ASP A 377 -11.42 5.91 14.60
N ASP A 378 -10.47 6.83 14.72
CA ASP A 378 -10.09 7.67 15.86
C ASP A 378 -10.76 7.29 17.22
N SER A 379 -10.16 6.37 17.93
CA SER A 379 -10.65 5.87 19.22
C SER A 379 -9.87 6.48 20.40
N THR A 380 -9.76 5.73 21.48
CA THR A 380 -8.84 5.92 22.60
C THR A 380 -8.72 4.59 23.34
N PRO A 381 -7.57 4.30 23.98
CA PRO A 381 -7.44 3.10 24.79
C PRO A 381 -8.51 3.00 25.88
N GLY A 382 -8.99 1.78 26.12
CA GLY A 382 -9.97 1.49 27.16
C GLY A 382 -11.41 1.40 26.69
N ASN A 383 -12.35 1.50 27.65
CA ASN A 383 -13.78 1.36 27.37
C ASN A 383 -14.37 2.69 26.88
N THR A 384 -14.99 2.66 25.72
CA THR A 384 -15.63 3.81 25.07
C THR A 384 -17.01 3.40 24.53
N ILE A 385 -17.69 4.32 23.85
CA ILE A 385 -18.93 4.01 23.10
C ILE A 385 -18.71 2.94 22.02
N GLN A 386 -17.50 2.85 21.46
CA GLN A 386 -17.14 1.87 20.41
C GLN A 386 -16.95 0.45 20.97
N THR A 387 -16.68 0.28 22.26
CA THR A 387 -16.29 -1.02 22.85
C THR A 387 -17.28 -2.14 22.56
N ASN A 388 -18.57 -1.88 22.74
CA ASN A 388 -19.60 -2.88 22.46
C ASN A 388 -19.86 -3.04 20.95
N GLU A 389 -19.74 -1.97 20.15
CA GLU A 389 -19.83 -2.05 18.68
C GLU A 389 -18.72 -2.93 18.12
N ILE A 390 -17.48 -2.70 18.54
CA ILE A 390 -16.29 -3.50 18.15
C ILE A 390 -16.48 -4.96 18.57
N SER A 391 -16.93 -5.19 19.81
CA SER A 391 -17.15 -6.55 20.33
C SER A 391 -18.24 -7.26 19.55
N TYR A 392 -19.31 -6.55 19.19
CA TYR A 392 -20.39 -7.09 18.38
C TYR A 392 -19.92 -7.46 16.98
N ILE A 393 -19.26 -6.54 16.28
CA ILE A 393 -18.72 -6.80 14.95
C ILE A 393 -17.76 -7.98 15.00
N ARG A 394 -16.79 -8.00 15.93
CA ARG A 394 -15.84 -9.13 16.12
C ARG A 394 -16.55 -10.47 16.30
N SER A 395 -17.71 -10.50 16.97
CA SER A 395 -18.47 -11.74 17.17
C SER A 395 -19.09 -12.30 15.88
N LEU A 396 -19.15 -11.50 14.82
CA LEU A 396 -19.71 -11.86 13.52
C LEU A 396 -18.63 -12.09 12.44
N LEU A 397 -17.38 -11.66 12.68
CA LEU A 397 -16.31 -11.81 11.70
C LEU A 397 -15.96 -13.29 11.50
N GLY A 398 -15.86 -13.71 10.23
CA GLY A 398 -15.30 -14.99 9.82
C GLY A 398 -13.79 -14.91 9.56
N GLU A 399 -13.22 -15.96 8.98
CA GLU A 399 -11.80 -16.04 8.64
C GLU A 399 -11.38 -15.06 7.53
N GLN A 400 -12.31 -14.63 6.70
CA GLN A 400 -12.09 -13.66 5.62
C GLN A 400 -12.40 -12.22 6.04
N ALA A 401 -12.15 -11.88 7.29
CA ALA A 401 -12.38 -10.54 7.79
C ALA A 401 -11.46 -10.20 8.95
N THR A 402 -11.02 -8.94 9.03
CA THR A 402 -10.19 -8.45 10.14
C THR A 402 -10.67 -7.08 10.62
N LEU A 403 -10.59 -6.86 11.94
CA LEU A 403 -10.86 -5.58 12.57
C LEU A 403 -9.63 -5.10 13.33
N TYR A 404 -9.14 -3.90 13.00
CA TYR A 404 -7.96 -3.25 13.59
C TYR A 404 -8.09 -1.72 13.63
N ALA A 405 -7.17 -1.05 14.33
CA ALA A 405 -7.12 0.41 14.35
C ALA A 405 -6.49 0.94 13.06
N GLY A 406 -7.24 1.80 12.34
CA GLY A 406 -6.86 2.37 11.06
C GLY A 406 -8.11 2.77 10.26
N THR A 407 -7.96 3.54 9.20
CA THR A 407 -9.09 4.04 8.41
C THR A 407 -8.72 4.38 6.97
N ASP A 408 -7.73 5.25 6.77
CA ASP A 408 -7.42 5.83 5.45
C ASP A 408 -6.57 4.88 4.57
N GLU A 409 -6.03 3.82 5.11
CA GLU A 409 -5.23 2.80 4.43
C GLU A 409 -6.06 1.65 3.85
N LEU A 410 -7.33 1.53 4.25
CA LEU A 410 -8.15 0.33 3.96
C LEU A 410 -8.29 0.02 2.48
N GLY A 411 -8.41 1.05 1.62
CA GLY A 411 -8.42 0.87 0.17
C GLY A 411 -7.11 0.30 -0.36
N MET A 412 -5.97 0.74 0.19
CA MET A 412 -4.65 0.20 -0.15
C MET A 412 -4.50 -1.26 0.31
N MET A 413 -5.04 -1.60 1.49
CA MET A 413 -5.05 -2.98 1.99
C MET A 413 -5.86 -3.91 1.09
N GLY A 414 -6.97 -3.43 0.50
CA GLY A 414 -7.74 -4.18 -0.50
C GLY A 414 -6.90 -4.49 -1.75
N VAL A 415 -6.16 -3.51 -2.27
CA VAL A 415 -5.22 -3.73 -3.40
C VAL A 415 -4.09 -4.68 -3.03
N ALA A 416 -3.54 -4.56 -1.81
CA ALA A 416 -2.48 -5.46 -1.34
C ALA A 416 -2.99 -6.89 -1.17
N ARG A 417 -4.22 -7.08 -0.69
CA ARG A 417 -4.82 -8.40 -0.61
C ARG A 417 -5.02 -9.02 -2.00
N LEU A 418 -5.47 -8.25 -2.98
CA LEU A 418 -5.54 -8.72 -4.37
C LEU A 418 -4.17 -9.19 -4.87
N ALA A 419 -3.10 -8.43 -4.63
CA ALA A 419 -1.76 -8.82 -5.04
C ALA A 419 -1.33 -10.15 -4.40
N SER A 420 -1.58 -10.32 -3.10
CA SER A 420 -1.27 -11.56 -2.38
C SER A 420 -2.12 -12.75 -2.83
N ASP A 421 -3.40 -12.54 -3.12
CA ASP A 421 -4.29 -13.61 -3.61
C ASP A 421 -3.89 -14.10 -5.02
N LEU A 422 -3.24 -13.24 -5.81
CA LEU A 422 -2.64 -13.61 -7.11
C LEU A 422 -1.25 -14.24 -6.95
N ALA A 423 -0.58 -14.07 -5.82
CA ALA A 423 0.75 -14.60 -5.59
C ALA A 423 0.73 -16.14 -5.53
N PRO A 424 1.76 -16.83 -6.10
CA PRO A 424 1.79 -18.29 -6.12
C PRO A 424 2.09 -18.92 -4.75
N ARG A 425 2.45 -18.11 -3.76
CA ARG A 425 2.69 -18.52 -2.37
C ARG A 425 2.52 -17.36 -1.41
N GLN A 426 2.25 -17.68 -0.16
CA GLN A 426 2.32 -16.71 0.93
C GLN A 426 3.76 -16.17 1.09
N VAL A 427 3.90 -14.86 1.28
CA VAL A 427 5.16 -14.21 1.59
C VAL A 427 5.34 -14.06 3.10
N THR A 428 6.60 -13.91 3.52
CA THR A 428 6.97 -13.78 4.94
C THR A 428 7.71 -12.47 5.18
N ALA A 429 7.23 -11.64 6.10
CA ALA A 429 7.89 -10.41 6.53
C ALA A 429 8.56 -10.60 7.90
N ARG A 430 9.79 -10.11 8.05
CA ARG A 430 10.44 -10.02 9.35
C ARG A 430 10.26 -8.65 9.97
N THR A 431 9.66 -8.58 11.14
CA THR A 431 9.39 -7.33 11.86
C THR A 431 10.49 -7.01 12.86
N LEU A 432 11.06 -5.81 12.77
CA LEU A 432 12.14 -5.32 13.65
C LEU A 432 11.74 -3.96 14.25
N TYR A 433 11.68 -3.87 15.57
CA TYR A 433 11.19 -2.70 16.29
C TYR A 433 12.34 -1.90 16.93
N TYR A 434 12.29 -0.57 16.78
CA TYR A 434 13.28 0.38 17.29
C TYR A 434 12.60 1.39 18.21
N GLY A 435 13.01 1.45 19.49
CA GLY A 435 12.48 2.38 20.49
C GLY A 435 11.77 1.75 21.69
N GLY A 436 11.41 0.45 21.62
CA GLY A 436 10.91 -0.31 22.77
C GLY A 436 9.42 -0.14 23.08
N GLY A 437 8.63 0.38 22.13
CA GLY A 437 7.19 0.62 22.29
C GLY A 437 6.26 -0.40 21.63
N ALA A 438 6.76 -1.54 21.13
CA ALA A 438 5.97 -2.48 20.34
C ALA A 438 4.75 -3.06 21.08
N ASP A 439 4.88 -3.34 22.38
CA ASP A 439 3.84 -3.98 23.20
C ASP A 439 2.96 -2.94 23.95
N LYS A 440 2.81 -1.75 23.38
CA LYS A 440 1.95 -0.67 23.89
C LYS A 440 1.17 -0.07 22.73
N PRO A 441 0.01 0.59 22.98
CA PRO A 441 -0.61 1.44 21.98
C PRO A 441 0.39 2.47 21.45
N ALA A 442 0.43 2.65 20.15
CA ALA A 442 1.44 3.51 19.54
C ALA A 442 1.09 4.99 19.72
N ASP A 443 -0.22 5.33 19.73
CA ASP A 443 -0.72 6.67 20.02
C ASP A 443 -1.98 6.65 20.90
N ASP A 444 -2.57 7.81 21.11
CA ASP A 444 -3.74 7.98 21.97
C ASP A 444 -5.07 7.70 21.20
N PHE A 445 -4.98 7.22 19.96
CA PHE A 445 -6.12 6.86 19.11
C PHE A 445 -6.27 5.34 18.94
N ASP A 446 -5.25 4.56 19.30
CA ASP A 446 -5.23 3.11 19.12
C ASP A 446 -5.99 2.37 20.23
N ILE A 447 -6.63 1.27 19.84
CA ILE A 447 -7.36 0.36 20.75
C ILE A 447 -6.55 -0.89 21.13
N GLU A 448 -5.39 -1.06 20.52
CA GLU A 448 -4.54 -2.25 20.64
C GLU A 448 -3.05 -1.87 20.62
N THR A 449 -2.18 -2.83 20.92
CA THR A 449 -0.74 -2.58 20.86
C THR A 449 -0.25 -2.43 19.42
N LEU A 450 0.87 -1.73 19.23
CA LEU A 450 1.49 -1.56 17.92
C LEU A 450 1.77 -2.91 17.23
N ARG A 451 2.28 -3.89 18.00
CA ARG A 451 2.56 -5.23 17.50
C ARG A 451 1.29 -5.93 17.02
N GLU A 452 0.25 -5.95 17.83
CA GLU A 452 -1.04 -6.56 17.48
C GLU A 452 -1.65 -5.91 16.25
N ASN A 453 -1.57 -4.57 16.15
CA ASN A 453 -2.07 -3.84 15.00
C ASN A 453 -1.29 -4.20 13.72
N LEU A 454 0.05 -4.19 13.76
CA LEU A 454 0.88 -4.58 12.61
C LEU A 454 0.64 -6.05 12.19
N GLU A 455 0.57 -6.98 13.15
CA GLU A 455 0.31 -8.40 12.88
C GLU A 455 -1.06 -8.61 12.22
N LYS A 456 -2.08 -7.85 12.63
CA LYS A 456 -3.41 -7.89 11.98
C LYS A 456 -3.39 -7.34 10.56
N HIS A 457 -2.67 -6.23 10.32
CA HIS A 457 -2.51 -5.71 8.96
C HIS A 457 -1.82 -6.74 8.06
N LEU A 458 -0.70 -7.34 8.51
CA LEU A 458 0.01 -8.36 7.76
C LEU A 458 -0.86 -9.59 7.49
N GLY A 459 -1.56 -10.10 8.50
CA GLY A 459 -2.48 -11.24 8.35
C GLY A 459 -3.63 -10.95 7.40
N SER A 460 -4.15 -9.71 7.37
CA SER A 460 -5.25 -9.33 6.49
C SER A 460 -4.87 -9.31 5.01
N VAL A 461 -3.59 -9.22 4.69
CA VAL A 461 -3.03 -9.34 3.33
C VAL A 461 -2.21 -10.60 3.13
N ASP A 462 -2.50 -11.64 3.90
CA ASP A 462 -1.90 -12.98 3.80
C ASP A 462 -0.36 -13.00 3.89
N VAL A 463 0.21 -12.17 4.74
CA VAL A 463 1.65 -12.14 5.00
C VAL A 463 1.96 -12.83 6.32
N ALA A 464 2.83 -13.84 6.29
CA ALA A 464 3.35 -14.50 7.50
C ALA A 464 4.38 -13.60 8.20
N VAL A 465 4.46 -13.71 9.54
CA VAL A 465 5.38 -12.91 10.35
C VAL A 465 6.54 -13.76 10.86
N GLU A 466 7.76 -13.38 10.51
CA GLU A 466 8.99 -13.93 11.11
C GLU A 466 9.47 -13.02 12.23
N THR A 467 9.46 -13.55 13.44
CA THR A 467 9.82 -12.79 14.66
C THR A 467 11.27 -12.97 15.07
N THR A 468 11.99 -13.92 14.48
CA THR A 468 13.38 -14.18 14.81
C THR A 468 14.34 -13.38 13.92
N ALA A 469 15.39 -12.81 14.51
CA ALA A 469 16.36 -11.99 13.78
C ALA A 469 17.16 -12.78 12.72
N LYS A 470 17.12 -14.12 12.74
CA LYS A 470 17.85 -15.02 11.85
C LYS A 470 16.94 -15.92 11.00
N GLY A 471 15.63 -15.79 11.14
CA GLY A 471 14.66 -16.52 10.33
C GLY A 471 14.70 -16.10 8.86
N ASP A 472 14.24 -16.97 7.98
CA ASP A 472 14.06 -16.65 6.57
C ASP A 472 12.83 -15.75 6.41
N ALA A 473 13.04 -14.60 5.77
CA ALA A 473 11.96 -13.69 5.41
C ALA A 473 12.17 -13.17 3.98
N ASP A 474 11.08 -12.88 3.32
CA ASP A 474 11.09 -12.34 1.97
C ASP A 474 11.47 -10.86 1.97
N PHE A 475 11.04 -10.12 3.00
CA PHE A 475 11.44 -8.73 3.22
C PHE A 475 11.46 -8.35 4.71
N ASP A 476 12.19 -7.29 5.03
CA ASP A 476 12.25 -6.71 6.38
C ASP A 476 11.26 -5.56 6.53
N ILE A 477 10.61 -5.47 7.69
CA ILE A 477 9.84 -4.31 8.12
C ILE A 477 10.53 -3.68 9.33
N LEU A 478 11.06 -2.47 9.14
CA LEU A 478 11.70 -1.70 10.20
C LEU A 478 10.70 -0.70 10.79
N VAL A 479 10.38 -0.85 12.06
CA VAL A 479 9.34 -0.06 12.73
C VAL A 479 9.97 0.86 13.77
N LEU A 480 9.86 2.18 13.56
CA LEU A 480 10.20 3.14 14.60
C LEU A 480 9.01 3.26 15.56
N THR A 481 9.24 2.93 16.84
CA THR A 481 8.21 2.98 17.86
C THR A 481 8.30 4.27 18.70
N ARG A 482 7.24 4.62 19.41
CA ARG A 482 7.24 5.70 20.41
C ARG A 482 8.35 5.44 21.45
N THR A 483 9.19 6.45 21.70
CA THR A 483 10.35 6.34 22.59
C THR A 483 10.76 7.68 23.18
N SER A 484 11.36 7.65 24.37
CA SER A 484 12.01 8.81 24.99
C SER A 484 13.41 9.10 24.42
N SER A 485 13.97 8.17 23.63
CA SER A 485 15.33 8.25 23.05
C SER A 485 15.28 8.20 21.52
N ALA A 486 14.49 9.08 20.91
CA ALA A 486 14.22 9.09 19.46
C ALA A 486 15.51 9.07 18.61
N GLN A 487 16.53 9.86 18.96
CA GLN A 487 17.80 9.93 18.21
C GLN A 487 18.51 8.56 18.16
N ALA A 488 18.59 7.84 19.27
CA ALA A 488 19.25 6.53 19.32
C ALA A 488 18.46 5.47 18.54
N ALA A 489 17.12 5.47 18.66
CA ALA A 489 16.26 4.56 17.96
C ALA A 489 16.32 4.78 16.44
N VAL A 490 16.26 6.03 16.00
CA VAL A 490 16.37 6.42 14.58
C VAL A 490 17.75 6.06 14.04
N HIS A 491 18.83 6.34 14.78
CA HIS A 491 20.18 5.94 14.36
C HIS A 491 20.28 4.43 14.12
N SER A 492 19.82 3.62 15.08
CA SER A 492 19.84 2.15 14.95
C SER A 492 18.99 1.63 13.80
N LEU A 493 17.82 2.26 13.55
CA LEU A 493 16.95 1.91 12.43
C LEU A 493 17.64 2.22 11.10
N VAL A 494 18.18 3.43 10.95
CA VAL A 494 18.82 3.88 9.71
C VAL A 494 20.10 3.10 9.43
N ASP A 495 20.90 2.74 10.46
CA ASP A 495 22.04 1.84 10.33
C ASP A 495 21.64 0.45 9.80
N LYS A 496 20.50 -0.09 10.27
CA LYS A 496 19.98 -1.36 9.74
C LYS A 496 19.47 -1.19 8.32
N LEU A 497 18.76 -0.10 8.04
CA LEU A 497 18.27 0.21 6.71
C LEU A 497 19.41 0.31 5.69
N GLN A 498 20.49 1.02 6.02
CA GLN A 498 21.67 1.10 5.14
C GLN A 498 22.28 -0.28 4.88
N LYS A 499 22.42 -1.11 5.92
CA LYS A 499 22.89 -2.50 5.77
C LYS A 499 21.98 -3.34 4.89
N ASN A 500 20.67 -3.12 4.95
CA ASN A 500 19.72 -3.81 4.09
C ASN A 500 19.88 -3.35 2.64
N ILE A 501 20.00 -2.04 2.40
CA ILE A 501 20.24 -1.49 1.05
C ILE A 501 21.53 -2.07 0.46
N ASP A 502 22.62 -2.05 1.22
CA ASP A 502 23.92 -2.58 0.78
C ASP A 502 23.87 -4.09 0.50
N ALA A 503 23.02 -4.82 1.22
CA ALA A 503 22.82 -6.27 1.08
C ALA A 503 21.68 -6.64 0.11
N HIS A 504 21.03 -5.67 -0.52
CA HIS A 504 19.85 -5.84 -1.39
C HIS A 504 18.71 -6.61 -0.69
N ILE A 505 18.51 -6.38 0.61
CA ILE A 505 17.38 -6.93 1.36
C ILE A 505 16.18 -6.02 1.17
N PRO A 506 15.09 -6.49 0.54
CA PRO A 506 13.89 -5.69 0.36
C PRO A 506 13.37 -5.20 1.72
N THR A 507 13.05 -3.92 1.83
CA THR A 507 12.76 -3.32 3.14
C THR A 507 11.60 -2.34 3.08
N VAL A 508 10.70 -2.45 4.06
CA VAL A 508 9.63 -1.51 4.37
C VAL A 508 10.02 -0.74 5.64
N VAL A 509 9.72 0.56 5.69
CA VAL A 509 9.94 1.38 6.89
C VAL A 509 8.61 1.97 7.35
N ILE A 510 8.28 1.75 8.62
CA ILE A 510 7.07 2.28 9.27
C ILE A 510 7.50 3.24 10.38
N ASP A 511 7.07 4.49 10.30
CA ASP A 511 7.22 5.43 11.39
C ASP A 511 5.96 5.44 12.28
N ALA A 512 6.00 4.63 13.33
CA ALA A 512 4.96 4.52 14.35
C ALA A 512 5.33 5.30 15.63
N SER A 513 6.15 6.34 15.53
CA SER A 513 6.70 7.03 16.71
C SER A 513 5.79 8.09 17.32
N SER A 514 4.74 8.50 16.64
CA SER A 514 3.72 9.46 17.11
C SER A 514 4.32 10.71 17.82
N GLY A 515 5.24 11.39 17.18
CA GLY A 515 5.89 12.61 17.72
C GLY A 515 7.39 12.69 17.48
N SER A 516 8.03 11.60 17.09
CA SER A 516 9.43 11.57 16.68
C SER A 516 9.63 11.46 15.17
N SER A 517 8.56 11.47 14.40
CA SER A 517 8.56 11.30 12.93
C SER A 517 9.47 12.30 12.22
N ARG A 518 9.57 13.53 12.73
CA ARG A 518 10.48 14.53 12.19
C ARG A 518 11.95 14.10 12.28
N VAL A 519 12.34 13.35 13.32
CA VAL A 519 13.73 12.89 13.53
C VAL A 519 14.09 11.85 12.47
N LEU A 520 13.19 10.91 12.20
CA LEU A 520 13.42 9.90 11.13
C LEU A 520 13.40 10.55 9.75
N ALA A 521 12.39 11.35 9.45
CA ALA A 521 12.27 12.05 8.16
C ALA A 521 13.52 12.90 7.86
N GLN A 522 14.00 13.69 8.83
CA GLN A 522 15.22 14.48 8.69
C GLN A 522 16.45 13.59 8.48
N LYS A 523 16.56 12.48 9.22
CA LYS A 523 17.69 11.56 9.10
C LYS A 523 17.74 10.90 7.73
N LEU A 524 16.60 10.47 7.17
CA LEU A 524 16.55 9.91 5.81
C LEU A 524 17.03 10.94 4.76
N VAL A 525 16.65 12.21 4.92
CA VAL A 525 17.11 13.29 4.04
C VAL A 525 18.61 13.57 4.20
N ASP A 526 19.11 13.63 5.44
CA ASP A 526 20.52 13.91 5.73
C ASP A 526 21.45 12.81 5.19
N GLU A 527 21.03 11.55 5.28
CA GLU A 527 21.76 10.38 4.75
C GLU A 527 21.49 10.14 3.25
N GLN A 528 20.67 10.97 2.62
CA GLN A 528 20.35 10.89 1.19
C GLN A 528 19.77 9.52 0.77
N ILE A 529 18.95 8.90 1.62
CA ILE A 529 18.27 7.65 1.33
C ILE A 529 17.00 7.94 0.52
N PRO A 530 16.94 7.60 -0.79
CA PRO A 530 15.74 7.82 -1.58
C PRO A 530 14.68 6.76 -1.26
N LEU A 531 13.41 7.15 -1.19
CA LEU A 531 12.30 6.23 -0.91
C LEU A 531 12.14 5.15 -1.99
N THR A 532 12.67 5.36 -3.18
CA THR A 532 12.69 4.36 -4.26
C THR A 532 13.63 3.18 -4.00
N MET A 533 14.49 3.27 -2.98
CA MET A 533 15.29 2.14 -2.48
C MET A 533 14.51 1.25 -1.51
N LEU A 534 13.30 1.65 -1.11
CA LEU A 534 12.44 0.94 -0.18
C LEU A 534 11.26 0.34 -0.94
N LEU A 535 10.72 -0.78 -0.46
CA LEU A 535 9.43 -1.30 -0.95
C LEU A 535 8.27 -0.39 -0.54
N GLY A 536 8.34 0.21 0.64
CA GLY A 536 7.33 1.12 1.15
C GLY A 536 7.82 1.95 2.34
N TYR A 537 7.21 3.12 2.51
CA TYR A 537 7.43 4.04 3.63
C TYR A 537 6.14 4.77 3.97
N SER A 538 5.82 4.86 5.26
CA SER A 538 4.82 5.82 5.72
C SER A 538 5.05 6.28 7.15
N SER A 539 4.68 7.55 7.40
CA SER A 539 4.55 8.17 8.71
C SER A 539 3.25 8.99 8.77
N TRP A 540 2.33 8.71 7.86
CA TRP A 540 1.18 9.57 7.60
C TRP A 540 0.07 9.41 8.64
N ASN A 541 -0.39 10.55 9.20
CA ASN A 541 -1.54 10.68 10.07
C ASN A 541 -1.43 9.88 11.39
N THR A 542 -2.37 8.98 11.67
CA THR A 542 -2.32 8.08 12.83
C THR A 542 -1.44 6.86 12.54
N VAL A 543 -1.01 6.17 13.60
CA VAL A 543 -0.11 5.04 13.44
C VAL A 543 -0.76 3.88 12.68
N GLY A 544 -2.05 3.60 12.90
CA GLY A 544 -2.77 2.58 12.13
C GLY A 544 -2.70 2.86 10.62
N ASN A 545 -2.97 4.12 10.21
CA ASN A 545 -2.85 4.51 8.80
C ASN A 545 -1.41 4.33 8.27
N ALA A 546 -0.40 4.73 9.04
CA ALA A 546 1.00 4.58 8.63
C ALA A 546 1.41 3.11 8.44
N ILE A 547 0.94 2.22 9.32
CA ILE A 547 1.17 0.77 9.22
C ILE A 547 0.58 0.25 7.91
N GLY A 548 -0.72 0.44 7.70
CA GLY A 548 -1.41 -0.14 6.55
C GLY A 548 -0.88 0.39 5.22
N ILE A 549 -0.60 1.71 5.12
CA ILE A 549 -0.01 2.31 3.93
C ILE A 549 1.34 1.66 3.58
N ALA A 550 2.25 1.56 4.56
CA ALA A 550 3.58 1.02 4.32
C ALA A 550 3.55 -0.50 4.04
N VAL A 551 2.70 -1.25 4.75
CA VAL A 551 2.48 -2.70 4.51
C VAL A 551 1.95 -2.92 3.10
N ALA A 552 0.90 -2.19 2.71
CA ALA A 552 0.32 -2.34 1.37
C ALA A 552 1.34 -2.04 0.27
N GLN A 553 2.13 -0.94 0.40
CA GLN A 553 3.20 -0.63 -0.55
C GLN A 553 4.23 -1.76 -0.64
N GLY A 554 4.65 -2.28 0.52
CA GLY A 554 5.63 -3.35 0.60
C GLY A 554 5.16 -4.63 -0.10
N VAL A 555 3.95 -5.07 0.21
CA VAL A 555 3.37 -6.30 -0.33
C VAL A 555 3.16 -6.21 -1.84
N VAL A 556 2.44 -5.19 -2.30
CA VAL A 556 2.13 -5.03 -3.74
C VAL A 556 3.42 -4.97 -4.57
N ARG A 557 4.39 -4.16 -4.14
CA ARG A 557 5.63 -4.02 -4.90
C ARG A 557 6.50 -5.28 -4.84
N TYR A 558 6.58 -5.93 -3.68
CA TYR A 558 7.32 -7.18 -3.54
C TYR A 558 6.72 -8.28 -4.41
N ASP A 559 5.41 -8.52 -4.30
CA ASP A 559 4.72 -9.58 -5.03
C ASP A 559 4.85 -9.37 -6.54
N TYR A 560 4.66 -8.14 -7.01
CA TYR A 560 4.84 -7.81 -8.40
C TYR A 560 6.27 -8.09 -8.91
N LEU A 561 7.29 -7.63 -8.19
CA LEU A 561 8.69 -7.84 -8.59
C LEU A 561 9.10 -9.31 -8.55
N GLN A 562 8.57 -10.09 -7.60
CA GLN A 562 8.94 -11.50 -7.43
C GLN A 562 8.14 -12.43 -8.34
N PHE A 563 6.85 -12.15 -8.53
CA PHE A 563 5.92 -13.12 -9.11
C PHE A 563 5.36 -12.72 -10.48
N SER A 564 5.50 -11.47 -10.92
CA SER A 564 5.07 -11.08 -12.26
C SER A 564 5.93 -11.73 -13.34
N LYS A 565 5.31 -12.13 -14.45
CA LYS A 565 6.01 -12.61 -15.64
C LYS A 565 6.95 -11.55 -16.22
N THR A 566 6.49 -10.30 -16.21
CA THR A 566 7.23 -9.15 -16.73
C THR A 566 7.08 -7.96 -15.78
N VAL A 567 8.16 -7.21 -15.59
CA VAL A 567 8.14 -5.91 -14.91
C VAL A 567 8.10 -4.83 -15.98
N THR A 568 7.11 -3.95 -15.95
CA THR A 568 6.88 -2.94 -16.98
C THR A 568 7.32 -1.54 -16.53
N ALA A 569 7.69 -0.69 -17.47
CA ALA A 569 7.99 0.71 -17.21
C ALA A 569 6.77 1.46 -16.61
N ALA A 570 5.55 1.05 -16.98
CA ALA A 570 4.32 1.61 -16.41
C ALA A 570 4.21 1.32 -14.91
N SER A 571 4.51 0.08 -14.47
CA SER A 571 4.50 -0.25 -13.04
C SER A 571 5.60 0.47 -12.27
N ASP A 572 6.79 0.63 -12.86
CA ASP A 572 7.86 1.41 -12.26
C ASP A 572 7.48 2.88 -12.14
N ALA A 573 6.79 3.45 -13.13
CA ALA A 573 6.25 4.81 -13.05
C ALA A 573 5.23 4.96 -11.92
N GLY A 574 4.31 3.98 -11.75
CA GLY A 574 3.37 3.94 -10.62
C GLY A 574 4.09 3.91 -9.27
N PHE A 575 5.10 3.07 -9.15
CA PHE A 575 5.94 2.99 -7.94
C PHE A 575 6.65 4.32 -7.63
N ILE A 576 7.27 4.96 -8.65
CA ILE A 576 7.95 6.25 -8.49
C ILE A 576 6.95 7.36 -8.09
N LYS A 577 5.75 7.40 -8.69
CA LYS A 577 4.68 8.33 -8.30
C LYS A 577 4.30 8.14 -6.81
N GLY A 578 4.13 6.88 -6.38
CA GLY A 578 3.83 6.53 -4.99
C GLY A 578 4.93 6.97 -4.02
N ALA A 579 6.21 6.73 -4.36
CA ALA A 579 7.36 7.16 -3.59
C ALA A 579 7.48 8.69 -3.52
N ALA A 580 7.23 9.40 -4.62
CA ALA A 580 7.22 10.86 -4.66
C ALA A 580 6.07 11.43 -3.81
N PHE A 581 4.90 10.83 -3.87
CA PHE A 581 3.76 11.20 -3.02
C PHE A 581 4.09 11.01 -1.53
N ALA A 582 4.67 9.87 -1.16
CA ALA A 582 5.12 9.61 0.21
C ALA A 582 6.19 10.63 0.65
N TYR A 583 7.15 10.96 -0.22
CA TYR A 583 8.14 11.98 0.09
C TYR A 583 7.49 13.34 0.40
N LEU A 584 6.54 13.78 -0.41
CA LEU A 584 5.84 15.07 -0.22
C LEU A 584 4.98 15.06 1.05
N LYS A 585 4.18 14.02 1.27
CA LYS A 585 3.19 13.96 2.35
C LYS A 585 3.77 13.48 3.69
N ASP A 586 4.68 12.52 3.66
CA ASP A 586 5.14 11.83 4.87
C ASP A 586 6.53 12.31 5.32
N ILE A 587 7.32 12.97 4.46
CA ILE A 587 8.63 13.51 4.81
C ILE A 587 8.63 15.04 4.77
N ALA A 588 8.42 15.65 3.60
CA ALA A 588 8.51 17.10 3.45
C ALA A 588 7.47 17.82 4.31
N TYR A 589 6.22 17.33 4.33
CA TYR A 589 5.16 17.87 5.18
C TYR A 589 5.52 17.82 6.67
N ILE A 590 6.06 16.70 7.16
CA ILE A 590 6.45 16.55 8.57
C ILE A 590 7.62 17.46 8.92
N ILE A 591 8.64 17.56 8.06
CA ILE A 591 9.80 18.44 8.30
C ILE A 591 9.36 19.90 8.39
N GLU A 592 8.52 20.35 7.47
CA GLU A 592 8.05 21.74 7.37
C GLU A 592 6.80 22.04 8.22
N LYS A 593 6.35 21.07 9.04
CA LYS A 593 5.19 21.20 9.94
C LYS A 593 3.88 21.58 9.24
N GLY A 594 3.63 21.05 8.07
CA GLY A 594 2.37 21.21 7.36
C GLY A 594 2.10 22.59 6.77
N ARG A 595 3.12 23.45 6.67
CA ARG A 595 2.92 24.80 6.15
C ARG A 595 2.55 24.86 4.67
N TYR A 596 2.93 23.83 3.89
CA TYR A 596 2.96 23.90 2.44
C TYR A 596 2.09 22.88 1.72
N LEU A 597 1.65 21.83 2.40
CA LEU A 597 0.91 20.74 1.77
C LEU A 597 -0.45 20.59 2.46
N ASP A 598 -1.49 21.00 1.77
CA ASP A 598 -2.87 20.70 2.18
C ASP A 598 -3.14 19.20 1.94
N PRO A 599 -3.49 18.40 2.97
CA PRO A 599 -3.81 17.00 2.81
C PRO A 599 -5.03 16.73 1.90
N TRP A 600 -5.85 17.75 1.63
CA TRP A 600 -7.00 17.68 0.75
C TRP A 600 -6.70 18.01 -0.72
N GLN A 601 -5.48 18.42 -1.04
CA GLN A 601 -5.09 18.70 -2.42
C GLN A 601 -4.78 17.42 -3.18
N SER A 602 -5.20 17.34 -4.44
CA SER A 602 -4.82 16.27 -5.36
C SER A 602 -3.32 16.34 -5.72
N SER A 603 -2.75 15.24 -6.18
CA SER A 603 -1.36 15.21 -6.68
C SER A 603 -1.14 16.19 -7.83
N ALA A 604 -2.12 16.35 -8.72
CA ALA A 604 -2.03 17.31 -9.81
C ALA A 604 -1.97 18.76 -9.31
N GLN A 605 -2.75 19.09 -8.28
CA GLN A 605 -2.71 20.43 -7.66
C GLN A 605 -1.37 20.68 -6.96
N LEU A 606 -0.82 19.68 -6.26
CA LEU A 606 0.50 19.77 -5.64
C LEU A 606 1.61 19.95 -6.68
N GLN A 607 1.56 19.17 -7.78
CA GLN A 607 2.51 19.33 -8.88
C GLN A 607 2.42 20.72 -9.53
N ALA A 608 1.21 21.22 -9.78
CA ALA A 608 1.01 22.56 -10.33
C ALA A 608 1.56 23.65 -9.40
N GLN A 609 1.36 23.54 -8.09
CA GLN A 609 1.90 24.47 -7.10
C GLN A 609 3.44 24.40 -7.03
N LEU A 610 4.03 23.20 -7.07
CA LEU A 610 5.48 23.02 -7.13
C LEU A 610 6.07 23.67 -8.38
N MET A 611 5.46 23.43 -9.55
CA MET A 611 5.94 23.97 -10.83
C MET A 611 5.77 25.49 -10.94
N SER A 612 4.74 26.06 -10.34
CA SER A 612 4.49 27.50 -10.34
C SER A 612 5.26 28.26 -9.26
N GLY A 613 5.93 27.55 -8.34
CA GLY A 613 6.61 28.17 -7.19
C GLY A 613 5.66 28.78 -6.15
N THR A 614 4.36 28.44 -6.21
CA THR A 614 3.35 28.96 -5.28
C THR A 614 3.13 28.05 -4.06
N LEU A 615 3.78 26.91 -4.03
CA LEU A 615 3.72 25.99 -2.90
C LEU A 615 4.41 26.61 -1.70
N GLY A 616 3.64 26.85 -0.65
CA GLY A 616 4.19 27.27 0.62
C GLY A 616 4.18 28.76 0.89
N GLY A 617 3.48 29.55 0.14
CA GLY A 617 3.39 30.98 0.42
C GLY A 617 4.76 31.62 0.66
N ASP A 618 4.97 32.26 1.79
CA ASP A 618 6.20 33.00 2.13
C ASP A 618 7.47 32.14 2.31
N ALA A 619 7.44 30.90 1.97
CA ALA A 619 8.51 29.94 2.28
C ALA A 619 9.40 29.55 1.09
N LEU A 620 9.25 30.18 -0.02
CA LEU A 620 10.18 30.06 -1.14
C LEU A 620 11.27 31.13 -1.10
#